data_f2ab2861e9d5c0426b7d3c0b37cd38ff
#
_entry.id   f2ab2861e9d5c0426b7d3c0b37cd38ff
#
_cell.length_a   1.000
_cell.length_b   1.000
_cell.length_c   1.000
_cell.angle_alpha   90.00
_cell.angle_beta   90.00
_cell.angle_gamma   90.00
#
_symmetry.space_group_name_H-M   'P 1'
#
loop_
_entity.id
_entity.type
_entity.pdbx_description
1 polymer ?
#
loop_
_entity_poly.entity_id
_entity_poly.type
_entity_poly.pdbx_seq_one_letter_code
_entity_poly.pdbx_strand_id
1 'polypeptide(L)'
;MFKKKEKPVKEKKVRTVKVGTHKKSVIALWVVLIASVSFGVYKNFTAIDMHTVHETETIQLRLNDTNGIENFVKNFCKSYYTWDNSKEAIETRTQEISNYLTKELQDLNLDTIRTDIPTSSTVTNVLIWDIEQSETDDFIATYEVDQQIKEGEQTTNVKATYTVKVHVDKDGDMVIIQNPTLAPAIEKSDYEPKAQEADASVDADTVNDATAFLETFFKLNPTATEKELAYYVAGNVLEPIGRDYLYSELVNPVFTVNGDNVKVKVAVKFIDNQTKATQVSQFELVLHKDSNWKIIG
;
A
#
# COMPACT_ATOMS: atom_id res chain seq x y z
N MET A 1 64.63 -96.30 -11.82
CA MET A 1 63.31 -95.79 -12.15
C MET A 1 62.89 -94.83 -10.98
N PHE A 2 63.15 -93.55 -11.14
CA PHE A 2 62.92 -92.59 -10.03
C PHE A 2 61.57 -91.91 -10.31
N LYS A 3 60.62 -92.04 -9.35
CA LYS A 3 59.34 -91.32 -9.31
C LYS A 3 59.54 -89.89 -8.86
N LYS A 4 59.21 -88.94 -9.72
CA LYS A 4 59.18 -87.51 -9.46
C LYS A 4 58.01 -87.13 -8.59
N LYS A 5 58.24 -86.58 -7.39
CA LYS A 5 57.21 -86.08 -6.52
C LYS A 5 56.66 -84.71 -7.06
N GLU A 6 55.40 -84.65 -7.34
CA GLU A 6 54.71 -83.39 -7.65
C GLU A 6 54.63 -82.47 -6.44
N LYS A 7 54.94 -81.18 -6.65
CA LYS A 7 54.85 -80.14 -5.64
C LYS A 7 53.40 -79.63 -5.59
N PRO A 8 52.80 -79.42 -4.38
CA PRO A 8 51.47 -78.91 -4.27
C PRO A 8 51.34 -77.43 -4.76
N VAL A 9 50.32 -77.18 -5.54
CA VAL A 9 49.97 -75.86 -6.10
C VAL A 9 49.60 -74.95 -4.94
N LYS A 10 50.27 -73.83 -4.78
CA LYS A 10 49.94 -72.77 -3.77
C LYS A 10 48.71 -72.01 -4.28
N GLU A 11 47.61 -72.18 -3.60
CA GLU A 11 46.41 -71.30 -3.80
C GLU A 11 46.78 -69.84 -3.52
N LYS A 12 46.48 -68.97 -4.53
CA LYS A 12 46.62 -67.53 -4.40
C LYS A 12 45.57 -67.03 -3.37
N LYS A 13 46.00 -66.55 -2.19
CA LYS A 13 45.15 -65.84 -1.26
C LYS A 13 44.51 -64.63 -1.93
N VAL A 14 43.22 -64.70 -2.13
CA VAL A 14 42.39 -63.54 -2.57
C VAL A 14 42.53 -62.44 -1.50
N ARG A 15 42.98 -61.25 -1.90
CA ARG A 15 43.04 -60.08 -1.03
C ARG A 15 41.60 -59.67 -0.70
N THR A 16 41.10 -60.02 0.49
CA THR A 16 39.88 -59.44 1.06
C THR A 16 40.19 -58.00 1.43
N VAL A 17 39.60 -57.06 0.67
CA VAL A 17 39.60 -55.65 1.02
C VAL A 17 38.79 -55.55 2.32
N LYS A 18 39.43 -55.30 3.47
CA LYS A 18 38.72 -54.90 4.69
C LYS A 18 38.09 -53.57 4.40
N VAL A 19 36.75 -53.54 4.20
CA VAL A 19 35.97 -52.31 4.23
C VAL A 19 36.16 -51.70 5.64
N GLY A 20 37.03 -50.72 5.72
CA GLY A 20 37.41 -50.08 6.94
C GLY A 20 36.17 -49.49 7.59
N THR A 21 35.93 -49.86 8.83
CA THR A 21 34.87 -49.26 9.65
C THR A 21 35.27 -47.84 9.97
N HIS A 22 34.91 -46.89 9.13
CA HIS A 22 35.09 -45.46 9.39
C HIS A 22 33.99 -44.93 10.38
N LYS A 23 33.61 -45.73 11.37
CA LYS A 23 32.58 -45.38 12.34
C LYS A 23 32.83 -44.00 12.96
N LYS A 24 34.07 -43.66 13.29
CA LYS A 24 34.42 -42.34 13.85
C LYS A 24 34.22 -41.21 12.87
N SER A 25 34.56 -41.40 11.58
CA SER A 25 34.34 -40.40 10.55
C SER A 25 32.85 -40.21 10.20
N VAL A 26 32.10 -41.31 10.19
CA VAL A 26 30.64 -41.27 10.01
C VAL A 26 29.97 -40.54 11.16
N ILE A 27 30.37 -40.80 12.41
CA ILE A 27 29.83 -40.07 13.59
C ILE A 27 30.19 -38.58 13.50
N ALA A 28 31.42 -38.22 13.09
CA ALA A 28 31.82 -36.83 12.92
C ALA A 28 30.98 -36.10 11.84
N LEU A 29 30.68 -36.78 10.70
CA LEU A 29 29.80 -36.25 9.67
C LEU A 29 28.38 -36.02 10.19
N TRP A 30 27.83 -36.96 10.97
CA TRP A 30 26.50 -36.79 11.57
C TRP A 30 26.44 -35.61 12.54
N VAL A 31 27.48 -35.42 13.37
CA VAL A 31 27.57 -34.27 14.30
C VAL A 31 27.59 -32.95 13.52
N VAL A 32 28.37 -32.84 12.44
CA VAL A 32 28.43 -31.65 11.59
C VAL A 32 27.08 -31.40 10.92
N LEU A 33 26.43 -32.46 10.43
CA LEU A 33 25.11 -32.34 9.80
C LEU A 33 24.05 -31.82 10.79
N ILE A 34 23.99 -32.42 11.98
CA ILE A 34 23.04 -32.01 13.03
C ILE A 34 23.31 -30.56 13.45
N ALA A 35 24.57 -30.18 13.65
CA ALA A 35 24.93 -28.80 13.99
C ALA A 35 24.55 -27.81 12.90
N SER A 36 24.78 -28.17 11.63
CA SER A 36 24.40 -27.33 10.48
C SER A 36 22.88 -27.15 10.34
N VAL A 37 22.12 -28.25 10.49
CA VAL A 37 20.66 -28.18 10.45
C VAL A 37 20.11 -27.37 11.63
N SER A 38 20.62 -27.60 12.84
CA SER A 38 20.21 -26.85 14.03
C SER A 38 20.52 -25.36 13.91
N PHE A 39 21.67 -25.01 13.35
CA PHE A 39 22.05 -23.63 13.09
C PHE A 39 21.16 -23.00 12.00
N GLY A 40 20.84 -23.74 10.93
CA GLY A 40 19.92 -23.27 9.87
C GLY A 40 18.50 -23.01 10.39
N VAL A 41 17.98 -23.92 11.21
CA VAL A 41 16.68 -23.75 11.86
C VAL A 41 16.70 -22.54 12.82
N TYR A 42 17.71 -22.44 13.68
CA TYR A 42 17.86 -21.30 14.59
C TYR A 42 17.95 -19.97 13.84
N LYS A 43 18.77 -19.90 12.79
CA LYS A 43 18.89 -18.70 11.95
C LYS A 43 17.58 -18.34 11.24
N ASN A 44 16.83 -19.33 10.77
CA ASN A 44 15.56 -19.10 10.09
C ASN A 44 14.50 -18.52 11.05
N PHE A 45 14.38 -19.06 12.26
CA PHE A 45 13.47 -18.53 13.27
C PHE A 45 13.88 -17.15 13.79
N THR A 46 15.16 -16.91 14.04
CA THR A 46 15.63 -15.59 14.50
C THR A 46 15.65 -14.53 13.40
N ALA A 47 15.79 -14.90 12.11
CA ALA A 47 15.70 -13.97 11.00
C ALA A 47 14.27 -13.50 10.73
N ILE A 48 13.27 -14.36 10.94
CA ILE A 48 11.85 -14.01 10.75
C ILE A 48 11.40 -12.99 11.80
N ASP A 49 11.81 -13.16 13.07
CA ASP A 49 11.40 -12.22 14.12
C ASP A 49 12.03 -10.82 13.98
N MET A 50 13.26 -10.73 13.49
CA MET A 50 13.93 -9.42 13.33
C MET A 50 13.38 -8.60 12.13
N HIS A 51 12.91 -9.25 11.06
CA HIS A 51 12.33 -8.53 9.92
C HIS A 51 10.92 -7.98 10.22
N THR A 52 10.12 -8.74 10.93
CA THR A 52 8.73 -8.35 11.24
C THR A 52 8.67 -7.21 12.25
N VAL A 53 9.56 -7.19 13.24
CA VAL A 53 9.58 -6.14 14.29
C VAL A 53 10.08 -4.81 13.71
N HIS A 54 11.11 -4.82 12.85
CA HIS A 54 11.62 -3.59 12.23
C HIS A 54 10.64 -2.95 11.23
N GLU A 55 9.94 -3.74 10.42
CA GLU A 55 8.93 -3.20 9.52
C GLU A 55 7.73 -2.62 10.29
N THR A 56 7.30 -3.27 11.36
CA THR A 56 6.16 -2.80 12.16
C THR A 56 6.51 -1.52 12.93
N GLU A 57 7.71 -1.41 13.51
CA GLU A 57 8.15 -0.16 14.17
C GLU A 57 8.32 0.99 13.18
N THR A 58 8.91 0.73 12.02
CA THR A 58 9.11 1.76 10.99
C THR A 58 7.77 2.26 10.42
N ILE A 59 6.80 1.38 10.23
CA ILE A 59 5.45 1.75 9.75
C ILE A 59 4.68 2.52 10.82
N GLN A 60 4.77 2.16 12.09
CA GLN A 60 4.09 2.89 13.17
C GLN A 60 4.70 4.28 13.43
N LEU A 61 6.00 4.42 13.39
CA LEU A 61 6.67 5.72 13.48
C LEU A 61 6.30 6.63 12.29
N ARG A 62 6.27 6.11 11.06
CA ARG A 62 5.83 6.89 9.89
C ARG A 62 4.39 7.40 10.01
N LEU A 63 3.47 6.62 10.53
CA LEU A 63 2.06 7.02 10.65
C LEU A 63 1.80 8.10 11.71
N ASN A 64 2.60 8.19 12.76
CA ASN A 64 2.39 9.16 13.83
C ASN A 64 3.03 10.54 13.56
N ASP A 65 4.15 10.60 12.82
CA ASP A 65 4.88 11.84 12.58
C ASP A 65 4.46 12.58 11.29
N THR A 66 3.89 11.86 10.31
CA THR A 66 3.55 12.45 9.00
C THR A 66 2.48 13.53 9.06
N ASN A 67 1.50 13.43 9.94
CA ASN A 67 0.40 14.41 10.03
C ASN A 67 0.89 15.81 10.46
N GLY A 68 1.85 15.88 11.38
CA GLY A 68 2.47 17.15 11.81
C GLY A 68 3.25 17.81 10.68
N ILE A 69 4.09 17.02 10.02
CA ILE A 69 4.91 17.47 8.88
C ILE A 69 4.03 17.89 7.70
N GLU A 70 2.98 17.10 7.41
CA GLU A 70 2.01 17.41 6.35
C GLU A 70 1.37 18.80 6.56
N ASN A 71 0.85 19.06 7.77
CA ASN A 71 0.23 20.34 8.10
C ASN A 71 1.24 21.51 8.08
N PHE A 72 2.45 21.26 8.55
CA PHE A 72 3.53 22.26 8.52
C PHE A 72 3.87 22.65 7.09
N VAL A 73 4.09 21.64 6.20
CA VAL A 73 4.39 21.89 4.79
C VAL A 73 3.21 22.55 4.07
N LYS A 74 1.97 22.12 4.32
CA LYS A 74 0.77 22.78 3.74
C LYS A 74 0.66 24.23 4.09
N ASN A 75 0.92 24.60 5.35
CA ASN A 75 0.88 25.98 5.79
C ASN A 75 2.05 26.80 5.21
N PHE A 76 3.25 26.22 5.19
CA PHE A 76 4.38 26.82 4.49
C PHE A 76 4.05 27.11 3.02
N CYS A 77 3.53 26.13 2.27
CA CYS A 77 3.19 26.31 0.87
C CYS A 77 2.20 27.46 0.64
N LYS A 78 1.21 27.60 1.52
CA LYS A 78 0.25 28.71 1.43
C LYS A 78 0.93 30.07 1.54
N SER A 79 1.84 30.25 2.50
CA SER A 79 2.58 31.50 2.66
C SER A 79 3.66 31.69 1.58
N TYR A 80 4.33 30.60 1.16
CA TYR A 80 5.45 30.67 0.21
C TYR A 80 5.00 30.97 -1.22
N TYR A 81 3.91 30.35 -1.69
CA TYR A 81 3.41 30.46 -3.05
C TYR A 81 2.26 31.47 -3.23
N THR A 82 1.83 32.14 -2.17
CA THR A 82 0.90 33.27 -2.27
C THR A 82 1.69 34.58 -2.22
N TRP A 83 1.51 35.43 -3.22
CA TRP A 83 2.15 36.76 -3.25
C TRP A 83 1.31 37.77 -4.03
N ASP A 84 1.53 39.01 -3.71
CA ASP A 84 1.13 40.19 -4.47
C ASP A 84 2.37 41.08 -4.62
N ASN A 85 2.42 41.94 -5.64
CA ASN A 85 3.57 42.79 -5.93
C ASN A 85 3.55 44.13 -5.18
N SER A 86 2.64 44.34 -4.23
CA SER A 86 2.69 45.48 -3.34
C SER A 86 3.79 45.31 -2.28
N LYS A 87 4.36 46.41 -1.87
CA LYS A 87 5.44 46.41 -0.88
C LYS A 87 5.01 45.76 0.43
N GLU A 88 3.80 46.13 0.90
CA GLU A 88 3.22 45.60 2.14
C GLU A 88 3.00 44.07 2.05
N ALA A 89 2.53 43.58 0.92
CA ALA A 89 2.32 42.14 0.73
C ALA A 89 3.64 41.38 0.71
N ILE A 90 4.68 41.93 0.08
CA ILE A 90 6.02 41.33 0.05
C ILE A 90 6.62 41.26 1.45
N GLU A 91 6.51 42.36 2.23
CA GLU A 91 6.98 42.39 3.60
C GLU A 91 6.25 41.40 4.49
N THR A 92 4.90 41.32 4.36
CA THR A 92 4.06 40.34 5.07
C THR A 92 4.44 38.91 4.73
N ARG A 93 4.57 38.57 3.44
CA ARG A 93 5.00 37.24 2.99
C ARG A 93 6.38 36.89 3.55
N THR A 94 7.35 37.81 3.50
CA THR A 94 8.69 37.59 3.99
C THR A 94 8.67 37.26 5.50
N GLN A 95 7.83 37.95 6.25
CA GLN A 95 7.65 37.71 7.67
C GLN A 95 6.98 36.37 7.94
N GLU A 96 5.93 36.01 7.17
CA GLU A 96 5.23 34.73 7.32
C GLU A 96 6.13 33.54 7.02
N ILE A 97 6.88 33.56 5.90
CA ILE A 97 7.76 32.45 5.53
C ILE A 97 8.95 32.31 6.50
N SER A 98 9.33 33.38 7.19
CA SER A 98 10.43 33.33 8.19
C SER A 98 10.11 32.37 9.35
N ASN A 99 8.82 32.11 9.64
CA ASN A 99 8.37 31.14 10.66
C ASN A 99 8.66 29.68 10.29
N TYR A 100 8.98 29.41 9.03
CA TYR A 100 9.19 28.07 8.51
C TYR A 100 10.64 27.78 8.12
N LEU A 101 11.40 28.81 7.79
CA LEU A 101 12.71 28.70 7.14
C LEU A 101 13.87 28.92 8.13
N THR A 102 14.99 28.21 7.93
CA THR A 102 16.25 28.55 8.57
C THR A 102 16.72 29.97 8.17
N LYS A 103 17.59 30.58 8.96
CA LYS A 103 18.11 31.93 8.67
C LYS A 103 18.76 32.02 7.29
N GLU A 104 19.53 31.00 6.91
CA GLU A 104 20.15 30.91 5.58
C GLU A 104 19.10 30.93 4.46
N LEU A 105 18.04 30.14 4.60
CA LEU A 105 16.97 30.09 3.60
C LEU A 105 16.15 31.38 3.57
N GLN A 106 15.98 32.07 4.70
CA GLN A 106 15.35 33.40 4.73
C GLN A 106 16.15 34.39 3.86
N ASP A 107 17.47 34.42 4.05
CA ASP A 107 18.35 35.30 3.29
C ASP A 107 18.36 34.98 1.78
N LEU A 108 18.29 33.68 1.40
CA LEU A 108 18.17 33.24 0.01
C LEU A 108 16.84 33.64 -0.64
N ASN A 109 15.79 33.83 0.15
CA ASN A 109 14.43 34.11 -0.37
C ASN A 109 14.07 35.61 -0.36
N LEU A 110 14.95 36.52 0.11
CA LEU A 110 14.63 37.94 0.25
C LEU A 110 14.15 38.62 -1.04
N ASP A 111 14.78 38.32 -2.17
CA ASP A 111 14.49 38.96 -3.45
C ASP A 111 13.73 38.09 -4.47
N THR A 112 13.11 36.99 -3.99
CA THR A 112 12.38 36.07 -4.88
C THR A 112 11.08 36.68 -5.43
N ILE A 113 10.42 37.55 -4.66
CA ILE A 113 9.25 38.34 -5.10
C ILE A 113 9.62 39.83 -4.95
N ARG A 114 9.40 40.61 -6.03
CA ARG A 114 9.74 42.02 -6.11
C ARG A 114 8.54 42.80 -6.65
N THR A 115 8.53 44.10 -6.41
CA THR A 115 7.47 45.01 -6.86
C THR A 115 7.37 45.18 -8.37
N ASP A 116 8.39 44.77 -9.15
CA ASP A 116 8.43 44.84 -10.60
C ASP A 116 7.90 43.56 -11.29
N ILE A 117 7.51 42.55 -10.51
CA ILE A 117 6.84 41.34 -11.06
C ILE A 117 5.41 41.69 -11.47
N PRO A 118 5.00 41.41 -12.72
CA PRO A 118 3.65 41.80 -13.23
C PRO A 118 2.54 40.91 -12.67
N THR A 119 2.86 39.85 -11.95
CA THR A 119 1.91 38.84 -11.51
C THR A 119 1.66 38.88 -10.02
N SER A 120 0.48 38.39 -9.63
CA SER A 120 0.20 37.93 -8.27
C SER A 120 -0.19 36.45 -8.29
N SER A 121 -0.05 35.78 -7.16
CA SER A 121 -0.35 34.35 -7.01
C SER A 121 -1.17 34.10 -5.76
N THR A 122 -2.17 33.22 -5.91
CA THR A 122 -2.95 32.70 -4.79
C THR A 122 -2.95 31.18 -4.84
N VAL A 123 -2.57 30.54 -3.75
CA VAL A 123 -2.65 29.08 -3.61
C VAL A 123 -4.12 28.67 -3.47
N THR A 124 -4.58 27.81 -4.34
CA THR A 124 -5.95 27.27 -4.33
C THR A 124 -6.00 25.89 -3.69
N ASN A 125 -4.92 25.10 -3.81
CA ASN A 125 -4.83 23.77 -3.23
C ASN A 125 -3.38 23.38 -2.96
N VAL A 126 -3.17 22.51 -1.98
CA VAL A 126 -1.88 21.85 -1.71
C VAL A 126 -2.15 20.38 -1.42
N LEU A 127 -1.55 19.51 -2.23
CA LEU A 127 -1.61 18.06 -2.05
C LEU A 127 -0.24 17.56 -1.61
N ILE A 128 -0.17 16.88 -0.47
CA ILE A 128 1.03 16.16 -0.07
C ILE A 128 0.91 14.75 -0.61
N TRP A 129 1.87 14.35 -1.44
CA TRP A 129 1.88 13.04 -2.09
C TRP A 129 2.68 12.00 -1.31
N ASP A 130 3.78 12.45 -0.70
CA ASP A 130 4.66 11.55 0.05
C ASP A 130 5.46 12.31 1.10
N ILE A 131 5.81 11.63 2.19
CA ILE A 131 6.73 12.09 3.21
C ILE A 131 7.66 10.93 3.54
N GLU A 132 8.91 11.04 3.10
CA GLU A 132 9.94 10.05 3.33
C GLU A 132 10.94 10.53 4.37
N GLN A 133 11.30 9.66 5.30
CA GLN A 133 12.40 9.94 6.22
C GLN A 133 13.73 9.77 5.48
N SER A 134 14.53 10.83 5.39
CA SER A 134 15.83 10.82 4.72
C SER A 134 16.99 10.57 5.68
N GLU A 135 16.89 11.10 6.90
CA GLU A 135 17.85 10.95 7.99
C GLU A 135 17.08 10.80 9.31
N THR A 136 17.78 10.67 10.44
CA THR A 136 17.13 10.40 11.75
C THR A 136 16.03 11.40 12.07
N ASP A 137 16.27 12.69 11.85
CA ASP A 137 15.36 13.79 12.23
C ASP A 137 14.94 14.63 11.00
N ASP A 138 15.29 14.18 9.77
CA ASP A 138 15.03 14.90 8.53
C ASP A 138 14.08 14.13 7.63
N PHE A 139 13.12 14.84 7.03
CA PHE A 139 12.08 14.30 6.16
C PHE A 139 12.04 15.07 4.84
N ILE A 140 11.81 14.33 3.75
CA ILE A 140 11.54 14.90 2.43
C ILE A 140 10.04 14.79 2.17
N ALA A 141 9.38 15.93 2.01
CA ALA A 141 7.99 15.98 1.61
C ALA A 141 7.88 16.29 0.11
N THR A 142 7.18 15.42 -0.63
CA THR A 142 6.79 15.64 -2.03
C THR A 142 5.37 16.16 -2.08
N TYR A 143 5.18 17.32 -2.71
CA TYR A 143 3.88 17.98 -2.75
C TYR A 143 3.61 18.67 -4.08
N GLU A 144 2.33 18.85 -4.36
CA GLU A 144 1.81 19.58 -5.51
C GLU A 144 1.08 20.83 -5.04
N VAL A 145 1.31 21.94 -5.73
CA VAL A 145 0.63 23.22 -5.46
C VAL A 145 -0.17 23.62 -6.67
N ASP A 146 -1.45 23.89 -6.48
CA ASP A 146 -2.31 24.54 -7.44
C ASP A 146 -2.34 26.04 -7.12
N GLN A 147 -1.99 26.85 -8.10
CA GLN A 147 -1.93 28.31 -7.98
C GLN A 147 -2.81 28.96 -9.03
N GLN A 148 -3.48 30.02 -8.63
CA GLN A 148 -4.13 30.96 -9.52
C GLN A 148 -3.20 32.17 -9.70
N ILE A 149 -2.65 32.30 -10.89
CA ILE A 149 -1.76 33.43 -11.26
C ILE A 149 -2.58 34.47 -11.97
N LYS A 150 -2.48 35.71 -11.52
CA LYS A 150 -3.15 36.86 -12.15
C LYS A 150 -2.12 37.80 -12.72
N GLU A 151 -2.29 38.19 -14.01
CA GLU A 151 -1.51 39.20 -14.71
C GLU A 151 -2.47 40.17 -15.43
N GLY A 152 -2.58 41.37 -14.89
CA GLY A 152 -3.59 42.33 -15.34
C GLY A 152 -5.01 41.78 -15.15
N GLU A 153 -5.77 41.62 -16.28
CA GLU A 153 -7.10 41.02 -16.26
C GLU A 153 -7.10 39.52 -16.53
N GLN A 154 -5.94 38.95 -16.89
CA GLN A 154 -5.85 37.52 -17.17
C GLN A 154 -5.61 36.71 -15.87
N THR A 155 -6.28 35.58 -15.81
CA THR A 155 -6.12 34.60 -14.71
C THR A 155 -5.80 33.25 -15.31
N THR A 156 -4.69 32.62 -14.84
CA THR A 156 -4.24 31.31 -15.29
C THR A 156 -4.07 30.40 -14.08
N ASN A 157 -4.55 29.17 -14.19
CA ASN A 157 -4.29 28.15 -13.17
C ASN A 157 -3.01 27.39 -13.53
N VAL A 158 -2.10 27.31 -12.59
CA VAL A 158 -0.80 26.62 -12.71
C VAL A 158 -0.71 25.54 -11.65
N LYS A 159 -0.17 24.41 -12.03
CA LYS A 159 0.07 23.29 -11.16
C LYS A 159 1.54 22.87 -11.26
N ALA A 160 2.21 22.69 -10.15
CA ALA A 160 3.60 22.23 -10.11
C ALA A 160 3.89 21.37 -8.88
N THR A 161 4.79 20.43 -9.07
CA THR A 161 5.24 19.49 -8.02
C THR A 161 6.63 19.88 -7.54
N TYR A 162 6.83 19.78 -6.24
CA TYR A 162 8.07 20.13 -5.55
C TYR A 162 8.41 19.13 -4.46
N THR A 163 9.67 19.12 -4.06
CA THR A 163 10.12 18.52 -2.81
C THR A 163 10.67 19.58 -1.88
N VAL A 164 10.54 19.35 -0.58
CA VAL A 164 11.15 20.18 0.47
C VAL A 164 11.71 19.28 1.57
N LYS A 165 12.83 19.70 2.19
CA LYS A 165 13.40 18.97 3.32
C LYS A 165 13.07 19.69 4.62
N VAL A 166 12.48 18.95 5.56
CA VAL A 166 12.03 19.41 6.88
C VAL A 166 12.84 18.71 7.95
N HIS A 167 13.40 19.46 8.88
CA HIS A 167 13.97 18.93 10.11
C HIS A 167 12.93 18.98 11.22
N VAL A 168 12.84 17.92 12.01
CA VAL A 168 11.96 17.80 13.18
C VAL A 168 12.84 17.53 14.39
N ASP A 169 12.87 18.42 15.33
CA ASP A 169 13.67 18.23 16.54
C ASP A 169 12.98 17.31 17.58
N LYS A 170 13.65 17.05 18.69
CA LYS A 170 13.16 16.13 19.74
C LYS A 170 11.88 16.59 20.43
N ASP A 171 11.61 17.88 20.44
CA ASP A 171 10.44 18.48 21.05
C ASP A 171 9.26 18.54 20.05
N GLY A 172 9.51 18.16 18.79
CA GLY A 172 8.54 18.15 17.69
C GLY A 172 8.45 19.48 16.95
N ASP A 173 9.34 20.44 17.24
CA ASP A 173 9.43 21.67 16.48
C ASP A 173 10.04 21.42 15.10
N MET A 174 9.57 22.15 14.09
CA MET A 174 9.89 21.88 12.70
C MET A 174 10.48 23.11 12.02
N VAL A 175 11.42 22.87 11.12
CA VAL A 175 12.01 23.90 10.26
C VAL A 175 12.36 23.34 8.89
N ILE A 176 12.17 24.15 7.85
CA ILE A 176 12.61 23.82 6.50
C ILE A 176 14.10 24.11 6.36
N ILE A 177 14.87 23.10 5.96
CA ILE A 177 16.32 23.14 5.81
C ILE A 177 16.78 23.08 4.34
N GLN A 178 15.85 22.91 3.40
CA GLN A 178 16.11 22.98 1.97
C GLN A 178 14.92 23.67 1.27
N ASN A 179 15.21 24.64 0.40
CA ASN A 179 14.18 25.33 -0.40
C ASN A 179 13.39 24.36 -1.29
N PRO A 180 12.13 24.70 -1.64
CA PRO A 180 11.36 23.97 -2.62
C PRO A 180 12.14 23.70 -3.90
N THR A 181 12.27 22.43 -4.25
CA THR A 181 12.97 21.96 -5.45
C THR A 181 11.95 21.35 -6.40
N LEU A 182 12.00 21.72 -7.69
CA LEU A 182 11.10 21.18 -8.71
C LEU A 182 11.22 19.66 -8.79
N ALA A 183 10.10 18.99 -8.82
CA ALA A 183 9.96 17.54 -8.95
C ALA A 183 9.06 17.16 -10.13
N PRO A 184 9.19 15.94 -10.67
CA PRO A 184 8.29 15.43 -11.70
C PRO A 184 6.83 15.43 -11.20
N ALA A 185 5.89 15.66 -12.13
CA ALA A 185 4.47 15.49 -11.81
C ALA A 185 4.16 14.05 -11.43
N ILE A 186 3.21 13.90 -10.51
CA ILE A 186 2.70 12.57 -10.15
C ILE A 186 1.72 12.13 -11.24
N GLU A 187 2.00 11.00 -11.87
CA GLU A 187 1.20 10.45 -12.95
C GLU A 187 0.37 9.26 -12.49
N LYS A 188 -0.75 9.05 -13.17
CA LYS A 188 -1.56 7.84 -12.96
C LYS A 188 -0.76 6.61 -13.39
N SER A 189 -0.81 5.54 -12.59
CA SER A 189 -0.23 4.25 -12.97
C SER A 189 -0.94 3.65 -14.19
N ASP A 190 -0.17 3.07 -15.10
CA ASP A 190 -0.67 2.29 -16.24
C ASP A 190 -1.05 0.84 -15.84
N TYR A 191 -1.07 0.55 -14.55
CA TYR A 191 -1.43 -0.77 -14.06
C TYR A 191 -2.89 -1.10 -14.38
N GLU A 192 -3.08 -2.21 -15.10
CA GLU A 192 -4.38 -2.81 -15.36
C GLU A 192 -4.43 -4.20 -14.71
N PRO A 193 -5.36 -4.44 -13.78
CA PRO A 193 -5.52 -5.76 -13.17
C PRO A 193 -6.00 -6.78 -14.21
N LYS A 194 -5.54 -8.02 -14.09
CA LYS A 194 -6.08 -9.11 -14.92
C LYS A 194 -7.57 -9.24 -14.69
N ALA A 195 -8.34 -9.25 -15.79
CA ALA A 195 -9.76 -9.57 -15.74
C ALA A 195 -9.93 -10.96 -15.11
N GLN A 196 -10.83 -11.07 -14.15
CA GLN A 196 -11.17 -12.34 -13.56
C GLN A 196 -12.20 -13.02 -14.48
N GLU A 197 -11.88 -14.23 -14.93
CA GLU A 197 -12.79 -15.04 -15.73
C GLU A 197 -13.70 -15.87 -14.82
N ALA A 198 -14.92 -16.12 -15.29
CA ALA A 198 -15.86 -17.00 -14.60
C ALA A 198 -15.31 -18.43 -14.63
N ASP A 199 -15.47 -19.15 -13.52
CA ASP A 199 -15.09 -20.53 -13.42
C ASP A 199 -16.20 -21.39 -14.06
N ALA A 200 -15.87 -22.08 -15.15
CA ALA A 200 -16.78 -22.95 -15.85
C ALA A 200 -17.27 -24.16 -15.00
N SER A 201 -16.68 -24.39 -13.83
CA SER A 201 -17.13 -25.42 -12.88
C SER A 201 -18.35 -25.01 -12.04
N VAL A 202 -18.69 -23.71 -12.00
CA VAL A 202 -19.98 -23.28 -11.40
C VAL A 202 -21.08 -23.50 -12.39
N ASP A 203 -22.00 -24.39 -12.08
CA ASP A 203 -23.09 -24.74 -12.98
C ASP A 203 -24.09 -23.58 -13.17
N ALA A 204 -24.82 -23.63 -14.31
CA ALA A 204 -25.72 -22.56 -14.70
C ALA A 204 -26.88 -22.33 -13.71
N ASP A 205 -27.38 -23.41 -13.08
CA ASP A 205 -28.47 -23.30 -12.12
C ASP A 205 -28.00 -22.59 -10.84
N THR A 206 -26.78 -22.90 -10.37
CA THR A 206 -26.12 -22.22 -9.24
C THR A 206 -25.90 -20.73 -9.55
N VAL A 207 -25.41 -20.40 -10.76
CA VAL A 207 -25.24 -19.02 -11.20
C VAL A 207 -26.57 -18.26 -11.20
N ASN A 208 -27.63 -18.84 -11.75
CA ASN A 208 -28.95 -18.22 -11.81
C ASN A 208 -29.55 -18.00 -10.42
N ASP A 209 -29.50 -19.01 -9.55
CA ASP A 209 -29.98 -18.94 -8.18
C ASP A 209 -29.22 -17.87 -7.35
N ALA A 210 -27.88 -17.87 -7.43
CA ALA A 210 -27.05 -16.92 -6.75
C ALA A 210 -27.29 -15.48 -7.26
N THR A 211 -27.49 -15.32 -8.56
CA THR A 211 -27.82 -14.00 -9.16
C THR A 211 -29.17 -13.50 -8.62
N ALA A 212 -30.22 -14.35 -8.62
CA ALA A 212 -31.52 -13.96 -8.08
C ALA A 212 -31.49 -13.61 -6.59
N PHE A 213 -30.67 -14.34 -5.82
CA PHE A 213 -30.41 -14.02 -4.40
C PHE A 213 -29.74 -12.65 -4.27
N LEU A 214 -28.67 -12.38 -5.03
CA LEU A 214 -27.95 -11.11 -4.99
C LEU A 214 -28.83 -9.93 -5.40
N GLU A 215 -29.67 -10.07 -6.43
CA GLU A 215 -30.63 -9.04 -6.80
C GLU A 215 -31.63 -8.72 -5.66
N THR A 216 -32.10 -9.76 -4.98
CA THR A 216 -32.99 -9.58 -3.80
C THR A 216 -32.26 -8.90 -2.67
N PHE A 217 -31.04 -9.33 -2.39
CA PHE A 217 -30.21 -8.74 -1.35
C PHE A 217 -29.91 -7.27 -1.63
N PHE A 218 -29.42 -6.91 -2.82
CA PHE A 218 -29.05 -5.54 -3.13
C PHE A 218 -30.23 -4.56 -3.28
N LYS A 219 -31.46 -5.07 -3.50
CA LYS A 219 -32.68 -4.26 -3.39
C LYS A 219 -32.94 -3.83 -1.95
N LEU A 220 -32.60 -4.67 -0.99
CA LEU A 220 -32.81 -4.41 0.44
C LEU A 220 -31.62 -3.67 1.08
N ASN A 221 -30.40 -4.06 0.76
CA ASN A 221 -29.15 -3.66 1.42
C ASN A 221 -29.03 -2.15 1.71
N PRO A 222 -29.34 -1.21 0.79
CA PRO A 222 -29.14 0.22 1.04
C PRO A 222 -29.91 0.75 2.25
N THR A 223 -31.11 0.22 2.50
CA THR A 223 -32.04 0.71 3.52
C THR A 223 -32.28 -0.28 4.67
N ALA A 224 -31.71 -1.50 4.56
CA ALA A 224 -31.94 -2.58 5.51
C ALA A 224 -31.45 -2.22 6.92
N THR A 225 -32.20 -2.67 7.90
CA THR A 225 -31.75 -2.73 9.30
C THR A 225 -30.87 -3.95 9.54
N GLU A 226 -30.10 -3.95 10.62
CA GLU A 226 -29.25 -5.09 11.03
C GLU A 226 -30.06 -6.40 11.14
N LYS A 227 -31.29 -6.33 11.65
CA LYS A 227 -32.17 -7.52 11.76
C LYS A 227 -32.57 -8.08 10.41
N GLU A 228 -32.82 -7.23 9.44
CA GLU A 228 -33.17 -7.63 8.09
C GLU A 228 -31.95 -8.22 7.35
N LEU A 229 -30.77 -7.62 7.53
CA LEU A 229 -29.52 -8.15 6.97
C LEU A 229 -29.18 -9.54 7.52
N ALA A 230 -29.47 -9.83 8.78
CA ALA A 230 -29.18 -11.13 9.40
C ALA A 230 -29.79 -12.34 8.68
N TYR A 231 -30.84 -12.14 7.85
CA TYR A 231 -31.40 -13.20 7.00
C TYR A 231 -30.50 -13.54 5.80
N TYR A 232 -29.74 -12.56 5.33
CA TYR A 232 -28.94 -12.65 4.10
C TYR A 232 -27.43 -12.76 4.37
N VAL A 233 -26.98 -12.26 5.52
CA VAL A 233 -25.57 -12.16 5.88
C VAL A 233 -25.28 -12.95 7.15
N ALA A 234 -24.20 -13.70 7.17
CA ALA A 234 -23.74 -14.42 8.34
C ALA A 234 -22.76 -13.54 9.14
N GLY A 235 -23.04 -13.38 10.44
CA GLY A 235 -22.21 -12.53 11.30
C GLY A 235 -22.23 -11.06 10.87
N ASN A 236 -21.11 -10.36 11.04
CA ASN A 236 -20.95 -8.92 10.74
C ASN A 236 -20.13 -8.70 9.45
N VAL A 237 -20.27 -9.57 8.45
CA VAL A 237 -19.52 -9.47 7.18
C VAL A 237 -19.90 -8.20 6.41
N LEU A 238 -21.17 -7.79 6.47
CA LEU A 238 -21.64 -6.53 5.90
C LEU A 238 -22.50 -5.81 6.93
N GLU A 239 -22.22 -4.52 7.10
CA GLU A 239 -22.96 -3.65 7.99
C GLU A 239 -24.11 -2.92 7.25
N PRO A 240 -25.16 -2.46 7.95
CA PRO A 240 -26.21 -1.63 7.37
C PRO A 240 -25.63 -0.35 6.75
N ILE A 241 -26.00 -0.04 5.52
CA ILE A 241 -25.57 1.19 4.83
C ILE A 241 -26.35 2.41 5.33
N GLY A 242 -27.66 2.26 5.55
CA GLY A 242 -28.53 3.32 6.04
C GLY A 242 -28.61 4.54 5.10
N ARG A 243 -28.62 4.32 3.79
CA ARG A 243 -28.66 5.36 2.74
C ARG A 243 -29.86 5.19 1.84
N ASP A 244 -30.43 6.30 1.39
CA ASP A 244 -31.56 6.30 0.46
C ASP A 244 -31.11 6.12 -1.00
N TYR A 245 -30.72 4.87 -1.30
CA TYR A 245 -30.34 4.42 -2.63
C TYR A 245 -31.35 3.41 -3.16
N LEU A 246 -31.64 3.46 -4.44
CA LEU A 246 -32.42 2.46 -5.16
C LEU A 246 -31.51 1.52 -5.94
N TYR A 247 -31.68 0.23 -5.77
CA TYR A 247 -31.03 -0.76 -6.61
C TYR A 247 -31.50 -0.61 -8.07
N SER A 248 -30.55 -0.65 -9.00
CA SER A 248 -30.84 -0.60 -10.44
C SER A 248 -30.57 -1.94 -11.12
N GLU A 249 -29.30 -2.38 -11.10
CA GLU A 249 -28.90 -3.62 -11.76
C GLU A 249 -27.60 -4.20 -11.22
N LEU A 250 -27.40 -5.52 -11.41
CA LEU A 250 -26.09 -6.17 -11.34
C LEU A 250 -25.37 -6.05 -12.67
N VAL A 251 -24.07 -5.78 -12.64
CA VAL A 251 -23.23 -5.63 -13.84
C VAL A 251 -22.11 -6.65 -13.78
N ASN A 252 -22.03 -7.47 -14.82
CA ASN A 252 -20.94 -8.44 -15.02
C ASN A 252 -20.58 -9.28 -13.78
N PRO A 253 -21.53 -10.01 -13.19
CA PRO A 253 -21.21 -10.91 -12.09
C PRO A 253 -20.30 -12.04 -12.58
N VAL A 254 -19.18 -12.24 -11.89
CA VAL A 254 -18.21 -13.31 -12.17
C VAL A 254 -18.20 -14.26 -10.99
N PHE A 255 -18.60 -15.50 -11.24
CA PHE A 255 -18.70 -16.54 -10.22
C PHE A 255 -17.50 -17.49 -10.33
N THR A 256 -16.92 -17.87 -9.19
CA THR A 256 -15.82 -18.82 -9.08
C THR A 256 -16.06 -19.77 -7.91
N VAL A 257 -15.56 -21.01 -8.02
CA VAL A 257 -15.64 -21.98 -6.91
C VAL A 257 -14.67 -21.58 -5.79
N ASN A 258 -15.12 -21.70 -4.55
CA ASN A 258 -14.33 -21.49 -3.35
C ASN A 258 -14.61 -22.60 -2.30
N GLY A 259 -14.05 -23.79 -2.53
CA GLY A 259 -14.39 -24.99 -1.76
C GLY A 259 -15.86 -25.36 -1.94
N ASP A 260 -16.62 -25.45 -0.84
CA ASP A 260 -18.06 -25.71 -0.85
C ASP A 260 -18.91 -24.43 -1.07
N ASN A 261 -18.25 -23.30 -1.33
CA ASN A 261 -18.88 -22.00 -1.47
C ASN A 261 -18.71 -21.46 -2.89
N VAL A 262 -19.43 -20.41 -3.19
CA VAL A 262 -19.30 -19.64 -4.44
C VAL A 262 -18.80 -18.23 -4.11
N LYS A 263 -17.68 -17.87 -4.71
CA LYS A 263 -17.17 -16.50 -4.66
C LYS A 263 -17.71 -15.74 -5.86
N VAL A 264 -18.21 -14.53 -5.64
CA VAL A 264 -18.70 -13.65 -6.69
C VAL A 264 -18.03 -12.30 -6.63
N LYS A 265 -17.58 -11.82 -7.80
CA LYS A 265 -17.24 -10.40 -8.02
C LYS A 265 -18.33 -9.79 -8.87
N VAL A 266 -18.88 -8.67 -8.41
CA VAL A 266 -20.01 -8.03 -9.08
C VAL A 266 -19.94 -6.52 -8.91
N ALA A 267 -20.25 -5.78 -9.96
CA ALA A 267 -20.57 -4.37 -9.85
C ALA A 267 -22.10 -4.21 -9.71
N VAL A 268 -22.51 -3.32 -8.82
CA VAL A 268 -23.91 -3.05 -8.54
C VAL A 268 -24.18 -1.59 -8.79
N LYS A 269 -25.18 -1.29 -9.60
CA LYS A 269 -25.64 0.09 -9.83
C LYS A 269 -26.76 0.43 -8.87
N PHE A 270 -26.59 1.56 -8.20
CA PHE A 270 -27.61 2.19 -7.35
C PHE A 270 -27.91 3.59 -7.87
N ILE A 271 -29.14 4.06 -7.67
CA ILE A 271 -29.52 5.43 -7.93
C ILE A 271 -29.63 6.15 -6.59
N ASP A 272 -28.86 7.19 -6.38
CA ASP A 272 -28.97 8.07 -5.24
C ASP A 272 -30.27 8.89 -5.34
N ASN A 273 -31.18 8.74 -4.37
CA ASN A 273 -32.45 9.44 -4.39
C ASN A 273 -32.33 10.94 -4.20
N GLN A 274 -31.23 11.44 -3.64
CA GLN A 274 -31.00 12.87 -3.43
C GLN A 274 -30.42 13.53 -4.68
N THR A 275 -29.32 12.99 -5.20
CA THR A 275 -28.60 13.57 -6.34
C THR A 275 -29.13 13.12 -7.68
N LYS A 276 -29.93 12.04 -7.74
CA LYS A 276 -30.37 11.33 -8.96
C LYS A 276 -29.23 10.73 -9.79
N ALA A 277 -28.02 10.76 -9.28
CA ALA A 277 -26.86 10.17 -9.92
C ALA A 277 -26.82 8.66 -9.72
N THR A 278 -26.26 7.95 -10.71
CA THR A 278 -25.97 6.52 -10.58
C THR A 278 -24.62 6.32 -9.88
N GLN A 279 -24.66 5.59 -8.78
CA GLN A 279 -23.46 5.12 -8.07
C GLN A 279 -23.19 3.67 -8.46
N VAL A 280 -21.95 3.38 -8.87
CA VAL A 280 -21.50 2.00 -9.11
C VAL A 280 -20.64 1.58 -7.94
N SER A 281 -21.03 0.49 -7.29
CA SER A 281 -20.28 -0.14 -6.20
C SER A 281 -19.82 -1.53 -6.62
N GLN A 282 -18.59 -1.91 -6.25
CA GLN A 282 -18.03 -3.22 -6.53
C GLN A 282 -17.97 -4.05 -5.26
N PHE A 283 -18.39 -5.31 -5.37
CA PHE A 283 -18.39 -6.25 -4.26
C PHE A 283 -17.65 -7.51 -4.65
N GLU A 284 -16.95 -8.06 -3.68
CA GLU A 284 -16.34 -9.38 -3.73
C GLU A 284 -16.90 -10.14 -2.54
N LEU A 285 -17.77 -11.11 -2.79
CA LEU A 285 -18.55 -11.79 -1.77
C LEU A 285 -18.34 -13.30 -1.85
N VAL A 286 -18.41 -13.96 -0.70
CA VAL A 286 -18.46 -15.41 -0.60
C VAL A 286 -19.88 -15.82 -0.20
N LEU A 287 -20.48 -16.63 -1.04
CA LEU A 287 -21.85 -17.14 -0.87
C LEU A 287 -21.82 -18.59 -0.44
N HIS A 288 -22.61 -18.94 0.56
CA HIS A 288 -22.84 -20.30 1.02
C HIS A 288 -24.32 -20.66 0.84
N LYS A 289 -24.58 -21.89 0.38
CA LYS A 289 -25.93 -22.40 0.20
C LYS A 289 -26.14 -23.62 1.09
N ASP A 290 -26.90 -23.44 2.16
CA ASP A 290 -27.53 -24.55 2.89
C ASP A 290 -28.97 -24.77 2.35
N SER A 291 -29.98 -24.50 3.17
CA SER A 291 -31.37 -24.39 2.73
C SER A 291 -31.65 -23.11 1.94
N ASN A 292 -30.92 -22.02 2.26
CA ASN A 292 -30.98 -20.75 1.60
C ASN A 292 -29.55 -20.20 1.39
N TRP A 293 -29.41 -19.30 0.43
CA TRP A 293 -28.17 -18.55 0.24
C TRP A 293 -27.90 -17.60 1.41
N LYS A 294 -26.61 -17.49 1.78
CA LYS A 294 -26.09 -16.47 2.69
C LYS A 294 -24.75 -15.93 2.22
N ILE A 295 -24.50 -14.65 2.47
CA ILE A 295 -23.20 -14.02 2.33
C ILE A 295 -22.42 -14.33 3.61
N ILE A 296 -21.24 -14.93 3.48
CA ILE A 296 -20.38 -15.37 4.60
C ILE A 296 -19.00 -14.70 4.60
N GLY A 297 -18.65 -13.93 3.55
CA GLY A 297 -17.37 -13.25 3.41
C GLY A 297 -17.36 -12.31 2.21
#